data_d8f96ae385d73612301348e7a00aa1aa
#
_entry.id   d8f96ae385d73612301348e7a00aa1aa
#
_cell.length_a   1.000
_cell.length_b   1.000
_cell.length_c   1.000
_cell.angle_alpha   90.00
_cell.angle_beta   90.00
_cell.angle_gamma   90.00
#
_symmetry.space_group_name_H-M   'P 1'
#
loop_
_entity.id
_entity.type
_entity.pdbx_description
1 polymer ?
#
loop_
_entity_poly.entity_id
_entity_poly.type
_entity_poly.pdbx_seq_one_letter_code
_entity_poly.pdbx_strand_id
1 'polypeptide(L)'
;VDAADPLGSHKANGFNLDVVNLTIEKPLDESEWAAGYKAELLFGPDAVGYNNSYFAEDSDLAIKQAYVNVRTPVGNGLEFKMGVFDTIVGYESFNYNANPNYTRSLAWQIEPTQHTGLLASYQINDIVSVMGGVANTMDPVINQRPTDLDLNTTKDQWNVTYMGAVAVTAPEDMGAFAGSTLYGGVLYGRSDASSLFPAVDEGNRTQWYAGATLATGVDGLSVGAAFDYVDFQETSDPTPDGGSLWVAGLYASFQATEKLSLHARGEYARANSGFDPDPDDDANANAWEGTLTAQYDLWQNVITRLEYRWDNRNYG
;
A
#
# COMPACT_ATOMS: atom_id res chain seq x y z
N VAL A 1 17.77 15.44 5.60
CA VAL A 1 16.57 14.60 5.54
C VAL A 1 16.77 13.72 4.31
N ASP A 2 16.91 12.43 4.50
CA ASP A 2 17.15 11.51 3.40
C ASP A 2 15.84 11.41 2.60
N ALA A 3 15.87 11.85 1.33
CA ALA A 3 14.70 11.84 0.46
C ALA A 3 14.19 10.42 0.15
N ALA A 4 14.92 9.40 0.58
CA ALA A 4 14.56 8.00 0.46
C ALA A 4 13.73 7.46 1.63
N ASP A 5 13.50 8.26 2.65
CA ASP A 5 12.69 7.91 3.82
C ASP A 5 11.47 8.82 3.93
N PRO A 6 10.39 8.50 3.23
CA PRO A 6 9.17 9.30 3.24
C PRO A 6 8.47 9.33 4.61
N LEU A 7 8.80 8.40 5.48
CA LEU A 7 8.24 8.32 6.83
C LEU A 7 9.01 9.17 7.83
N GLY A 8 10.04 9.92 7.37
CA GLY A 8 10.79 10.85 8.22
C GLY A 8 11.46 10.17 9.40
N SER A 9 11.74 8.86 9.28
CA SER A 9 12.44 8.15 10.35
C SER A 9 13.79 8.83 10.58
N HIS A 10 14.11 9.11 11.80
CA HIS A 10 15.35 9.78 12.22
C HIS A 10 16.58 8.86 12.05
N LYS A 11 16.64 8.12 10.92
CA LYS A 11 17.74 7.20 10.62
C LYS A 11 18.99 7.98 10.28
N ALA A 12 19.92 8.01 11.20
CA ALA A 12 21.27 8.48 10.95
C ALA A 12 22.14 7.36 10.36
N ASN A 13 23.24 7.73 9.71
CA ASN A 13 24.25 6.74 9.33
C ASN A 13 24.73 5.97 10.55
N GLY A 14 24.63 4.66 10.53
CA GLY A 14 25.04 3.80 11.65
C GLY A 14 24.10 2.60 11.85
N PHE A 15 24.11 2.07 13.07
CA PHE A 15 23.19 1.00 13.45
C PHE A 15 21.87 1.61 13.93
N ASN A 16 20.79 1.25 13.28
CA ASN A 16 19.45 1.74 13.62
C ASN A 16 18.54 0.54 13.89
N LEU A 17 17.62 0.71 14.84
CA LEU A 17 16.43 -0.11 14.96
C LEU A 17 15.33 0.54 14.12
N ASP A 18 14.75 -0.18 13.19
CA ASP A 18 13.64 0.33 12.38
C ASP A 18 12.30 0.06 13.06
N VAL A 19 12.00 -1.20 13.28
CA VAL A 19 10.72 -1.59 13.85
C VAL A 19 10.81 -2.96 14.53
N VAL A 20 10.05 -3.12 15.62
CA VAL A 20 9.63 -4.41 16.16
C VAL A 20 8.16 -4.57 15.87
N ASN A 21 7.81 -5.59 15.10
CA ASN A 21 6.43 -5.92 14.75
C ASN A 21 5.97 -7.10 15.61
N LEU A 22 4.92 -6.89 16.41
CA LEU A 22 4.27 -7.93 17.21
C LEU A 22 2.89 -8.26 16.63
N THR A 23 2.73 -9.49 16.19
CA THR A 23 1.45 -10.00 15.66
C THR A 23 0.86 -11.05 16.60
N ILE A 24 -0.43 -10.88 16.92
CA ILE A 24 -1.26 -11.88 17.60
C ILE A 24 -2.40 -12.21 16.64
N GLU A 25 -2.50 -13.47 16.23
CA GLU A 25 -3.45 -13.87 15.21
C GLU A 25 -4.08 -15.22 15.53
N LYS A 26 -5.38 -15.32 15.32
CA LYS A 26 -6.10 -16.56 15.07
C LYS A 26 -6.53 -16.54 13.61
N PRO A 27 -5.91 -17.33 12.72
CA PRO A 27 -6.33 -17.42 11.33
C PRO A 27 -7.78 -17.86 11.18
N LEU A 28 -8.42 -17.45 10.11
CA LEU A 28 -9.69 -17.98 9.69
C LEU A 28 -9.50 -19.43 9.23
N ASP A 29 -10.32 -20.34 9.72
CA ASP A 29 -10.32 -21.73 9.27
C ASP A 29 -11.32 -21.97 8.13
N GLU A 30 -11.29 -23.16 7.52
CA GLU A 30 -12.11 -23.50 6.37
C GLU A 30 -13.53 -23.99 6.71
N SER A 31 -13.92 -23.93 8.00
CA SER A 31 -15.26 -24.31 8.44
C SER A 31 -16.31 -23.43 7.77
N GLU A 32 -17.52 -23.96 7.59
CA GLU A 32 -18.65 -23.19 7.02
C GLU A 32 -18.89 -21.88 7.78
N TRP A 33 -18.85 -21.93 9.10
CA TRP A 33 -18.88 -20.78 9.99
C TRP A 33 -17.57 -20.73 10.76
N ALA A 34 -16.74 -19.77 10.40
CA ALA A 34 -15.45 -19.58 11.05
C ALA A 34 -15.28 -18.12 11.51
N ALA A 35 -14.49 -17.94 12.55
CA ALA A 35 -14.09 -16.61 13.01
C ALA A 35 -12.62 -16.61 13.38
N GLY A 36 -11.94 -15.54 12.96
CA GLY A 36 -10.55 -15.25 13.28
C GLY A 36 -10.38 -13.82 13.74
N TYR A 37 -9.17 -13.47 14.11
CA TYR A 37 -8.77 -12.10 14.42
C TYR A 37 -7.29 -11.89 14.18
N LYS A 38 -6.90 -10.64 13.98
CA LYS A 38 -5.51 -10.21 13.96
C LYS A 38 -5.36 -8.90 14.72
N ALA A 39 -4.32 -8.84 15.55
CA ALA A 39 -3.81 -7.61 16.14
C ALA A 39 -2.32 -7.50 15.83
N GLU A 40 -1.91 -6.42 15.22
CA GLU A 40 -0.54 -6.16 14.81
C GLU A 40 -0.09 -4.79 15.29
N LEU A 41 0.96 -4.78 16.10
CA LEU A 41 1.50 -3.60 16.75
C LEU A 41 2.93 -3.36 16.28
N LEU A 42 3.25 -2.10 16.02
CA LEU A 42 4.58 -1.64 15.66
C LEU A 42 5.17 -0.87 16.83
N PHE A 43 6.44 -1.14 17.12
CA PHE A 43 7.24 -0.44 18.11
C PHE A 43 8.54 0.02 17.45
N GLY A 44 8.91 1.27 17.63
CA GLY A 44 10.15 1.86 17.12
C GLY A 44 9.92 2.97 16.10
N PRO A 45 11.00 3.49 15.50
CA PRO A 45 10.94 4.67 14.64
C PRO A 45 9.97 4.60 13.48
N ASP A 46 9.82 3.44 12.86
CA ASP A 46 8.88 3.28 11.75
C ASP A 46 7.40 3.36 12.18
N ALA A 47 7.12 3.21 13.48
CA ALA A 47 5.76 3.39 14.00
C ALA A 47 5.29 4.85 13.93
N VAL A 48 6.22 5.80 13.98
CA VAL A 48 5.91 7.25 13.89
C VAL A 48 5.18 7.58 12.59
N GLY A 49 5.57 6.96 11.48
CA GLY A 49 4.90 7.13 10.18
C GLY A 49 3.48 6.55 10.10
N TYR A 50 3.07 5.76 11.10
CA TYR A 50 1.70 5.22 11.24
C TYR A 50 0.92 6.01 12.29
N ASN A 51 1.10 7.32 12.29
CA ASN A 51 0.48 8.21 13.24
C ASN A 51 -1.05 8.08 13.17
N ASN A 52 -1.61 7.33 14.10
CA ASN A 52 -3.04 7.26 14.26
C ASN A 52 -3.42 8.15 15.44
N SER A 53 -4.54 8.82 15.35
CA SER A 53 -5.01 9.86 16.28
C SER A 53 -5.17 9.43 17.75
N TYR A 54 -4.84 8.19 18.11
CA TYR A 54 -4.92 7.65 19.47
C TYR A 54 -3.64 7.73 20.26
N PHE A 55 -2.51 7.85 19.57
CA PHE A 55 -1.21 8.00 20.20
C PHE A 55 -0.69 9.41 19.94
N ALA A 56 0.15 9.92 20.84
CA ALA A 56 0.76 11.22 20.63
C ALA A 56 1.50 11.26 19.28
N GLU A 57 1.48 12.41 18.63
CA GLU A 57 2.40 12.70 17.54
C GLU A 57 3.81 12.29 17.99
N ASP A 58 4.60 11.68 17.16
CA ASP A 58 5.92 11.11 17.46
C ASP A 58 5.91 9.87 18.37
N SER A 59 4.80 9.17 18.50
CA SER A 59 4.77 7.92 19.27
C SER A 59 5.52 6.79 18.56
N ASP A 60 6.43 6.14 19.26
CA ASP A 60 7.11 4.91 18.82
C ASP A 60 6.20 3.66 18.88
N LEU A 61 4.89 3.84 19.04
CA LEU A 61 3.89 2.78 19.07
C LEU A 61 2.76 3.09 18.09
N ALA A 62 2.42 2.13 17.23
CA ALA A 62 1.28 2.22 16.33
C ALA A 62 0.51 0.91 16.24
N ILE A 63 -0.78 1.01 15.96
CA ILE A 63 -1.61 -0.11 15.55
C ILE A 63 -1.51 -0.22 14.03
N LYS A 64 -0.96 -1.32 13.54
CA LYS A 64 -0.88 -1.59 12.11
C LYS A 64 -2.15 -2.25 11.58
N GLN A 65 -2.60 -3.29 12.28
CA GLN A 65 -3.87 -3.96 12.00
C GLN A 65 -4.58 -4.33 13.30
N ALA A 66 -5.89 -4.23 13.31
CA ALA A 66 -6.73 -4.70 14.41
C ALA A 66 -8.12 -5.02 13.85
N TYR A 67 -8.36 -6.29 13.52
CA TYR A 67 -9.63 -6.70 12.92
C TYR A 67 -10.10 -8.06 13.41
N VAL A 68 -11.39 -8.30 13.23
CA VAL A 68 -12.00 -9.62 13.26
C VAL A 68 -12.38 -10.01 11.83
N ASN A 69 -12.28 -11.29 11.52
CA ASN A 69 -12.76 -11.86 10.28
C ASN A 69 -13.74 -13.00 10.54
N VAL A 70 -14.74 -13.09 9.66
CA VAL A 70 -15.82 -14.08 9.75
C VAL A 70 -16.03 -14.69 8.37
N ARG A 71 -16.11 -16.01 8.31
CA ARG A 71 -16.52 -16.74 7.11
C ARG A 71 -17.97 -17.21 7.28
N THR A 72 -18.72 -17.07 6.19
CA THR A 72 -20.11 -17.53 6.11
C THR A 72 -20.28 -18.56 5.00
N PRO A 73 -21.22 -19.53 5.07
CA PRO A 73 -21.41 -20.58 4.08
C PRO A 73 -22.19 -20.09 2.84
N VAL A 74 -21.87 -18.91 2.34
CA VAL A 74 -22.47 -18.37 1.12
C VAL A 74 -21.60 -18.76 -0.08
N GLY A 75 -22.09 -19.59 -0.95
CA GLY A 75 -21.35 -20.11 -2.10
C GLY A 75 -20.08 -20.85 -1.68
N ASN A 76 -18.92 -20.41 -2.16
CA ASN A 76 -17.62 -20.98 -1.82
C ASN A 76 -17.05 -20.45 -0.49
N GLY A 77 -17.85 -19.76 0.30
CA GLY A 77 -17.45 -19.12 1.55
C GLY A 77 -17.20 -17.61 1.36
N LEU A 78 -18.18 -16.81 1.73
CA LEU A 78 -18.06 -15.35 1.76
C LEU A 78 -17.41 -14.92 3.07
N GLU A 79 -16.30 -14.22 2.98
CA GLU A 79 -15.51 -13.76 4.13
C GLU A 79 -15.69 -12.26 4.34
N PHE A 80 -15.78 -11.86 5.60
CA PHE A 80 -15.85 -10.46 6.01
C PHE A 80 -14.70 -10.15 6.96
N LYS A 81 -14.04 -9.01 6.73
CA LYS A 81 -13.03 -8.46 7.62
C LYS A 81 -13.51 -7.10 8.13
N MET A 82 -13.52 -6.88 9.44
CA MET A 82 -14.03 -5.67 10.07
C MET A 82 -13.05 -5.15 11.11
N GLY A 83 -12.67 -3.88 11.01
CA GLY A 83 -11.69 -3.20 11.85
C GLY A 83 -10.66 -2.44 11.04
N VAL A 84 -9.41 -2.44 11.52
CA VAL A 84 -8.25 -1.83 10.84
C VAL A 84 -7.50 -2.92 10.09
N PHE A 85 -7.40 -2.79 8.77
CA PHE A 85 -6.76 -3.78 7.91
C PHE A 85 -5.94 -3.11 6.79
N ASP A 86 -4.98 -3.85 6.23
CA ASP A 86 -4.17 -3.39 5.12
C ASP A 86 -5.01 -3.03 3.90
N THR A 87 -4.53 -2.06 3.14
CA THR A 87 -5.13 -1.68 1.87
C THR A 87 -5.25 -2.87 0.92
N ILE A 88 -6.17 -2.74 -0.06
CA ILE A 88 -6.36 -3.72 -1.12
C ILE A 88 -5.64 -3.35 -2.42
N VAL A 89 -4.83 -2.31 -2.42
CA VAL A 89 -4.03 -1.87 -3.56
C VAL A 89 -2.56 -1.88 -3.18
N GLY A 90 -1.67 -1.91 -4.17
CA GLY A 90 -0.24 -1.88 -3.98
C GLY A 90 0.46 -3.20 -4.29
N TYR A 91 1.67 -3.09 -4.83
CA TYR A 91 2.53 -4.24 -5.15
C TYR A 91 3.37 -4.68 -3.95
N GLU A 92 3.83 -3.73 -3.15
CA GLU A 92 4.64 -4.00 -1.97
C GLU A 92 3.78 -4.27 -0.74
N SER A 93 4.19 -5.27 0.03
CA SER A 93 3.59 -5.54 1.34
C SER A 93 4.11 -4.56 2.39
N PHE A 94 3.31 -4.28 3.41
CA PHE A 94 3.78 -3.55 4.58
C PHE A 94 4.99 -4.24 5.25
N ASN A 95 4.97 -5.55 5.35
CA ASN A 95 6.04 -6.30 6.01
C ASN A 95 7.33 -6.25 5.20
N TYR A 96 8.38 -5.65 5.76
CA TYR A 96 9.69 -5.52 5.11
C TYR A 96 10.30 -6.85 4.67
N ASN A 97 10.12 -7.90 5.46
CA ASN A 97 10.63 -9.24 5.14
C ASN A 97 9.89 -9.92 3.98
N ALA A 98 8.69 -9.47 3.66
CA ALA A 98 7.92 -9.97 2.53
C ALA A 98 8.26 -9.27 1.20
N ASN A 99 8.93 -8.12 1.27
CA ASN A 99 9.33 -7.37 0.07
C ASN A 99 10.72 -7.78 -0.40
N PRO A 100 10.96 -7.80 -1.72
CA PRO A 100 12.26 -8.08 -2.30
C PRO A 100 13.33 -7.04 -1.91
N ASN A 101 12.94 -5.76 -1.87
CA ASN A 101 13.79 -4.62 -1.57
C ASN A 101 13.57 -4.14 -0.13
N TYR A 102 14.61 -3.54 0.47
CA TYR A 102 14.52 -2.94 1.79
C TYR A 102 13.82 -1.58 1.75
N THR A 103 14.21 -0.70 0.82
CA THR A 103 13.56 0.60 0.63
C THR A 103 12.24 0.46 -0.12
N ARG A 104 11.30 1.36 0.19
CA ARG A 104 9.98 1.38 -0.42
C ARG A 104 10.01 1.98 -1.83
N SER A 105 9.10 1.50 -2.68
CA SER A 105 8.87 2.01 -4.02
C SER A 105 8.31 3.45 -4.01
N LEU A 106 8.36 4.12 -5.16
CA LEU A 106 7.65 5.39 -5.35
C LEU A 106 6.13 5.17 -5.29
N ALA A 107 5.64 4.06 -5.83
CA ALA A 107 4.23 3.70 -5.78
C ALA A 107 3.72 3.57 -4.34
N TRP A 108 4.47 2.93 -3.46
CA TRP A 108 4.15 2.82 -2.04
C TRP A 108 3.84 4.17 -1.37
N GLN A 109 4.53 5.24 -1.77
CA GLN A 109 4.38 6.56 -1.17
C GLN A 109 3.04 7.22 -1.49
N ILE A 110 2.37 6.78 -2.54
CA ILE A 110 1.08 7.30 -2.99
C ILE A 110 -0.10 6.37 -2.67
N GLU A 111 0.18 5.20 -2.11
CA GLU A 111 -0.83 4.22 -1.71
C GLU A 111 -1.26 4.46 -0.26
N PRO A 112 -2.56 4.32 0.07
CA PRO A 112 -2.95 4.22 1.46
C PRO A 112 -2.41 2.91 2.04
N THR A 113 -1.92 2.93 3.27
CA THR A 113 -1.31 1.74 3.89
C THR A 113 -2.33 0.85 4.60
N GLN A 114 -3.42 1.44 5.09
CA GLN A 114 -4.45 0.74 5.88
C GLN A 114 -5.80 1.46 5.81
N HIS A 115 -6.85 0.75 6.18
CA HIS A 115 -8.20 1.28 6.25
C HIS A 115 -8.91 0.84 7.53
N THR A 116 -9.79 1.69 8.05
CA THR A 116 -10.77 1.30 9.08
C THR A 116 -12.13 1.11 8.43
N GLY A 117 -12.63 -0.14 8.39
CA GLY A 117 -13.86 -0.39 7.66
C GLY A 117 -14.33 -1.84 7.68
N LEU A 118 -15.09 -2.18 6.65
CA LEU A 118 -15.61 -3.52 6.35
C LEU A 118 -15.21 -3.92 4.94
N LEU A 119 -14.54 -5.05 4.80
CA LEU A 119 -14.15 -5.65 3.53
C LEU A 119 -14.79 -7.03 3.40
N ALA A 120 -15.45 -7.29 2.29
CA ALA A 120 -15.92 -8.60 1.89
C ALA A 120 -15.00 -9.19 0.82
N SER A 121 -14.67 -10.49 0.92
CA SER A 121 -13.85 -11.22 -0.02
C SER A 121 -14.56 -12.50 -0.45
N TYR A 122 -14.51 -12.82 -1.73
CA TYR A 122 -15.16 -14.00 -2.27
C TYR A 122 -14.30 -14.67 -3.35
N GLN A 123 -14.00 -15.95 -3.15
CA GLN A 123 -13.36 -16.79 -4.15
C GLN A 123 -14.43 -17.33 -5.11
N ILE A 124 -14.49 -16.83 -6.34
CA ILE A 124 -15.47 -17.24 -7.34
C ILE A 124 -15.16 -18.65 -7.80
N ASN A 125 -13.90 -18.93 -8.09
CA ASN A 125 -13.35 -20.23 -8.46
C ASN A 125 -11.84 -20.25 -8.21
N ASP A 126 -11.13 -21.30 -8.58
CA ASP A 126 -9.70 -21.47 -8.36
C ASP A 126 -8.83 -20.39 -9.08
N ILE A 127 -9.42 -19.66 -10.02
CA ILE A 127 -8.73 -18.67 -10.86
C ILE A 127 -9.04 -17.25 -10.39
N VAL A 128 -10.29 -16.95 -10.03
CA VAL A 128 -10.78 -15.59 -9.84
C VAL A 128 -11.26 -15.37 -8.40
N SER A 129 -10.75 -14.34 -7.77
CA SER A 129 -11.26 -13.78 -6.50
C SER A 129 -11.64 -12.31 -6.66
N VAL A 130 -12.61 -11.88 -5.87
CA VAL A 130 -13.08 -10.49 -5.83
C VAL A 130 -13.16 -9.99 -4.40
N MET A 131 -12.94 -8.70 -4.23
CA MET A 131 -13.10 -8.00 -2.96
C MET A 131 -13.93 -6.75 -3.16
N GLY A 132 -14.70 -6.39 -2.15
CA GLY A 132 -15.44 -5.13 -2.13
C GLY A 132 -15.70 -4.69 -0.71
N GLY A 133 -15.61 -3.39 -0.46
CA GLY A 133 -15.74 -2.89 0.90
C GLY A 133 -15.97 -1.40 1.01
N VAL A 134 -16.09 -0.97 2.25
CA VAL A 134 -16.24 0.43 2.63
C VAL A 134 -15.31 0.74 3.81
N ALA A 135 -14.71 1.92 3.78
CA ALA A 135 -13.89 2.43 4.86
C ALA A 135 -14.35 3.83 5.28
N ASN A 136 -13.95 4.25 6.45
CA ASN A 136 -14.31 5.55 7.00
C ASN A 136 -13.74 6.70 6.16
N THR A 137 -12.49 6.57 5.70
CA THR A 137 -11.74 7.57 4.95
C THR A 137 -10.80 6.91 3.95
N MET A 138 -10.30 7.69 2.99
CA MET A 138 -9.22 7.31 2.10
C MET A 138 -7.87 7.24 2.82
N ASP A 139 -7.71 8.04 3.87
CA ASP A 139 -6.46 8.18 4.62
C ASP A 139 -6.23 7.00 5.59
N PRO A 140 -4.97 6.66 5.88
CA PRO A 140 -4.63 5.54 6.75
C PRO A 140 -4.77 5.88 8.25
N VAL A 141 -5.79 6.67 8.62
CA VAL A 141 -6.03 7.12 10.00
C VAL A 141 -7.15 6.31 10.64
N ILE A 142 -6.88 5.76 11.83
CA ILE A 142 -7.82 4.90 12.53
C ILE A 142 -9.03 5.69 13.00
N ASN A 143 -10.24 5.21 12.67
CA ASN A 143 -11.54 5.77 13.08
C ASN A 143 -11.80 7.21 12.64
N GLN A 144 -10.90 7.85 11.91
CA GLN A 144 -11.13 9.18 11.40
C GLN A 144 -12.21 9.13 10.30
N ARG A 145 -12.97 10.20 10.21
CA ARG A 145 -13.88 10.49 9.10
C ARG A 145 -13.51 11.86 8.53
N PRO A 146 -13.56 12.02 7.21
CA PRO A 146 -13.35 13.32 6.61
C PRO A 146 -14.36 14.31 7.17
N THR A 147 -13.88 15.46 7.59
CA THR A 147 -14.71 16.58 8.04
C THR A 147 -15.08 17.43 6.82
N ASP A 148 -16.33 17.79 6.68
CA ASP A 148 -16.75 18.78 5.71
C ASP A 148 -16.56 20.16 6.34
N LEU A 149 -15.55 20.90 5.88
CA LEU A 149 -15.28 22.27 6.35
C LEU A 149 -16.28 23.31 5.86
N ASP A 150 -17.35 22.90 5.20
CA ASP A 150 -18.45 23.85 4.93
C ASP A 150 -19.15 24.23 6.23
N LEU A 151 -18.61 25.28 6.87
CA LEU A 151 -19.09 25.87 8.11
C LEU A 151 -20.56 26.32 8.05
N ASN A 152 -21.20 26.23 6.88
CA ASN A 152 -22.59 26.62 6.66
C ASN A 152 -23.55 25.42 6.61
N THR A 153 -23.05 24.18 6.54
CA THR A 153 -23.92 23.01 6.54
C THR A 153 -23.58 22.11 7.72
N THR A 154 -24.45 22.03 8.69
CA THR A 154 -24.43 21.05 9.81
C THR A 154 -24.82 19.63 9.33
N LYS A 155 -24.54 19.28 8.10
CA LYS A 155 -24.76 17.94 7.58
C LYS A 155 -23.47 17.15 7.72
N ASP A 156 -23.42 16.30 8.74
CA ASP A 156 -22.51 15.16 8.77
C ASP A 156 -22.74 14.34 7.49
N GLN A 157 -22.02 14.65 6.43
CA GLN A 157 -22.08 13.84 5.23
C GLN A 157 -21.33 12.55 5.55
N TRP A 158 -22.00 11.43 5.31
CA TRP A 158 -21.40 10.11 5.39
C TRP A 158 -20.44 9.91 4.20
N ASN A 159 -19.29 10.58 4.26
CA ASN A 159 -18.24 10.43 3.26
C ASN A 159 -17.46 9.15 3.59
N VAL A 160 -17.85 8.06 2.97
CA VAL A 160 -17.14 6.77 3.08
C VAL A 160 -16.25 6.56 1.86
N THR A 161 -15.17 5.81 2.04
CA THR A 161 -14.36 5.32 0.93
C THR A 161 -14.92 3.98 0.47
N TYR A 162 -15.19 3.88 -0.82
CA TYR A 162 -15.55 2.63 -1.49
C TYR A 162 -14.30 1.96 -2.03
N MET A 163 -14.25 0.64 -1.96
CA MET A 163 -13.12 -0.13 -2.42
C MET A 163 -13.56 -1.38 -3.16
N GLY A 164 -12.83 -1.74 -4.20
CA GLY A 164 -13.08 -2.94 -4.98
C GLY A 164 -11.81 -3.47 -5.63
N ALA A 165 -11.67 -4.79 -5.71
CA ALA A 165 -10.55 -5.42 -6.36
C ALA A 165 -10.92 -6.77 -6.98
N VAL A 166 -10.13 -7.17 -7.97
CA VAL A 166 -10.17 -8.48 -8.60
C VAL A 166 -8.76 -9.04 -8.72
N ALA A 167 -8.61 -10.31 -8.40
CA ALA A 167 -7.37 -11.05 -8.65
C ALA A 167 -7.65 -12.24 -9.56
N VAL A 168 -6.71 -12.51 -10.46
CA VAL A 168 -6.73 -13.64 -11.37
C VAL A 168 -5.43 -14.40 -11.23
N THR A 169 -5.50 -15.69 -10.90
CA THR A 169 -4.32 -16.56 -10.75
C THR A 169 -4.32 -17.59 -11.87
N ALA A 170 -3.21 -17.70 -12.57
CA ALA A 170 -3.02 -18.67 -13.63
C ALA A 170 -3.03 -20.09 -13.04
N PRO A 171 -3.87 -21.00 -13.55
CA PRO A 171 -3.96 -22.38 -13.08
C PRO A 171 -2.69 -23.18 -13.41
N GLU A 172 -2.53 -24.33 -12.73
CA GLU A 172 -1.33 -25.18 -12.83
C GLU A 172 -1.07 -25.71 -14.25
N ASP A 173 -2.11 -25.87 -15.08
CA ASP A 173 -2.01 -26.36 -16.46
C ASP A 173 -1.47 -25.32 -17.46
N MET A 174 -1.24 -24.06 -17.03
CA MET A 174 -0.63 -23.01 -17.86
C MET A 174 0.90 -23.13 -17.98
N GLY A 175 1.51 -24.22 -17.54
CA GLY A 175 2.93 -24.51 -17.73
C GLY A 175 3.83 -23.45 -17.11
N ALA A 176 4.66 -22.77 -17.91
CA ALA A 176 5.61 -21.76 -17.42
C ALA A 176 4.96 -20.55 -16.73
N PHE A 177 3.68 -20.32 -16.97
CA PHE A 177 2.94 -19.21 -16.35
C PHE A 177 2.09 -19.64 -15.16
N ALA A 178 2.12 -20.92 -14.77
CA ALA A 178 1.39 -21.41 -13.62
C ALA A 178 1.72 -20.60 -12.35
N GLY A 179 0.68 -20.22 -11.61
CA GLY A 179 0.83 -19.38 -10.41
C GLY A 179 1.07 -17.88 -10.68
N SER A 180 1.16 -17.45 -11.95
CA SER A 180 1.16 -16.01 -12.28
C SER A 180 -0.13 -15.35 -11.82
N THR A 181 -0.02 -14.12 -11.32
CA THR A 181 -1.17 -13.37 -10.81
C THR A 181 -1.33 -12.04 -11.54
N LEU A 182 -2.58 -11.68 -11.82
CA LEU A 182 -2.98 -10.34 -12.23
C LEU A 182 -3.91 -9.79 -11.17
N TYR A 183 -3.73 -8.55 -10.82
CA TYR A 183 -4.51 -7.88 -9.79
C TYR A 183 -4.92 -6.49 -10.25
N GLY A 184 -6.18 -6.12 -10.03
CA GLY A 184 -6.69 -4.77 -10.27
C GLY A 184 -7.52 -4.30 -9.10
N GLY A 185 -7.35 -3.04 -8.70
CA GLY A 185 -8.08 -2.46 -7.58
C GLY A 185 -8.44 -1.00 -7.81
N VAL A 186 -9.47 -0.54 -7.13
CA VAL A 186 -9.89 0.85 -7.12
C VAL A 186 -10.36 1.25 -5.73
N LEU A 187 -9.95 2.44 -5.32
CA LEU A 187 -10.43 3.12 -4.13
C LEU A 187 -11.03 4.47 -4.57
N TYR A 188 -12.17 4.83 -4.01
CA TYR A 188 -12.80 6.13 -4.21
C TYR A 188 -13.38 6.63 -2.91
N GLY A 189 -12.95 7.80 -2.46
CA GLY A 189 -13.42 8.40 -1.22
C GLY A 189 -12.83 9.77 -0.99
N ARG A 190 -13.18 10.36 0.14
CA ARG A 190 -12.65 11.64 0.57
C ARG A 190 -11.37 11.43 1.39
N SER A 191 -10.40 12.28 1.14
CA SER A 191 -9.16 12.43 1.90
C SER A 191 -9.19 13.78 2.62
N ASP A 192 -8.76 13.79 3.87
CA ASP A 192 -8.43 15.03 4.58
C ASP A 192 -6.94 15.29 4.33
N ALA A 193 -6.62 16.33 3.59
CA ALA A 193 -5.33 16.65 2.96
C ALA A 193 -4.06 16.51 3.81
N SER A 194 -4.18 16.30 5.09
CA SER A 194 -3.08 16.55 6.03
C SER A 194 -2.01 15.47 6.14
N SER A 195 -2.23 14.23 5.70
CA SER A 195 -1.33 13.15 6.11
C SER A 195 -0.36 12.66 5.03
N LEU A 196 -0.80 12.50 3.78
CA LEU A 196 0.07 11.97 2.72
C LEU A 196 0.52 13.01 1.70
N PHE A 197 -0.30 14.05 1.49
CA PHE A 197 -0.03 15.10 0.49
C PHE A 197 -0.40 16.47 1.06
N PRO A 198 0.49 17.09 1.84
CA PRO A 198 0.20 18.38 2.50
C PRO A 198 -0.06 19.54 1.53
N ALA A 199 0.19 19.35 0.24
CA ALA A 199 -0.06 20.36 -0.79
C ALA A 199 -1.43 20.22 -1.49
N VAL A 200 -2.21 19.18 -1.17
CA VAL A 200 -3.52 18.95 -1.78
C VAL A 200 -4.58 19.17 -0.71
N ASP A 201 -5.50 20.08 -0.98
CA ASP A 201 -6.62 20.38 -0.10
C ASP A 201 -7.57 19.18 0.04
N GLU A 202 -8.43 19.24 1.08
CA GLU A 202 -9.48 18.25 1.31
C GLU A 202 -10.32 18.02 0.06
N GLY A 203 -10.47 16.78 -0.38
CA GLY A 203 -11.23 16.48 -1.58
C GLY A 203 -11.50 15.01 -1.82
N ASN A 204 -12.24 14.72 -2.88
CA ASN A 204 -12.38 13.35 -3.34
C ASN A 204 -11.11 12.89 -4.03
N ARG A 205 -10.69 11.70 -3.67
CA ARG A 205 -9.55 11.02 -4.26
C ARG A 205 -10.01 9.71 -4.90
N THR A 206 -9.51 9.45 -6.09
CA THR A 206 -9.63 8.13 -6.74
C THR A 206 -8.25 7.55 -6.91
N GLN A 207 -8.06 6.30 -6.50
CA GLN A 207 -6.84 5.55 -6.76
C GLN A 207 -7.17 4.30 -7.55
N TRP A 208 -6.45 4.12 -8.66
CA TRP A 208 -6.48 2.93 -9.50
C TRP A 208 -5.17 2.19 -9.35
N TYR A 209 -5.26 0.89 -9.25
CA TYR A 209 -4.11 0.00 -9.17
C TYR A 209 -4.24 -1.14 -10.17
N ALA A 210 -3.14 -1.47 -10.83
CA ALA A 210 -3.01 -2.70 -11.61
C ALA A 210 -1.64 -3.31 -11.36
N GLY A 211 -1.60 -4.59 -11.00
CA GLY A 211 -0.37 -5.31 -10.71
C GLY A 211 -0.33 -6.68 -11.36
N ALA A 212 0.85 -7.16 -11.64
CA ALA A 212 1.10 -8.50 -12.14
C ALA A 212 2.37 -9.09 -11.52
N THR A 213 2.32 -10.36 -11.15
CA THR A 213 3.51 -11.16 -10.88
C THR A 213 3.49 -12.35 -11.79
N LEU A 214 4.50 -12.48 -12.63
CA LEU A 214 4.57 -13.50 -13.66
C LEU A 214 5.65 -14.52 -13.30
N ALA A 215 5.27 -15.78 -13.19
CA ALA A 215 6.21 -16.87 -13.27
C ALA A 215 6.83 -16.89 -14.67
N THR A 216 8.10 -17.23 -14.75
CA THR A 216 8.80 -17.33 -16.02
C THR A 216 9.18 -18.81 -16.28
N GLY A 217 9.52 -19.15 -17.50
CA GLY A 217 10.06 -20.50 -17.78
C GLY A 217 11.48 -20.72 -17.25
N VAL A 218 12.03 -19.77 -16.48
CA VAL A 218 13.38 -19.86 -15.89
C VAL A 218 13.25 -20.12 -14.40
N ASP A 219 13.82 -21.23 -13.94
CA ASP A 219 13.78 -21.60 -12.54
C ASP A 219 14.35 -20.48 -11.65
N GLY A 220 13.62 -20.15 -10.60
CA GLY A 220 13.99 -19.13 -9.65
C GLY A 220 13.80 -17.68 -10.12
N LEU A 221 13.38 -17.43 -11.37
CA LEU A 221 13.12 -16.08 -11.87
C LEU A 221 11.62 -15.78 -11.88
N SER A 222 11.23 -14.70 -11.19
CA SER A 222 9.93 -14.06 -11.32
C SER A 222 10.08 -12.62 -11.74
N VAL A 223 9.11 -12.10 -12.48
CA VAL A 223 9.04 -10.70 -12.88
C VAL A 223 7.69 -10.13 -12.49
N GLY A 224 7.66 -8.84 -12.18
CA GLY A 224 6.46 -8.14 -11.80
C GLY A 224 6.35 -6.78 -12.47
N ALA A 225 5.14 -6.29 -12.53
CA ALA A 225 4.83 -4.93 -12.95
C ALA A 225 3.71 -4.36 -12.09
N ALA A 226 3.77 -3.07 -11.83
CA ALA A 226 2.72 -2.35 -11.11
C ALA A 226 2.47 -1.00 -11.78
N PHE A 227 1.24 -0.56 -11.70
CA PHE A 227 0.81 0.76 -12.13
C PHE A 227 -0.19 1.32 -11.14
N ASP A 228 0.11 2.49 -10.62
CA ASP A 228 -0.74 3.27 -9.75
C ASP A 228 -1.10 4.59 -10.41
N TYR A 229 -2.36 4.98 -10.31
CA TYR A 229 -2.85 6.28 -10.74
C TYR A 229 -3.74 6.87 -9.66
N VAL A 230 -3.40 8.06 -9.23
CA VAL A 230 -4.16 8.82 -8.23
C VAL A 230 -4.66 10.09 -8.88
N ASP A 231 -5.95 10.35 -8.71
CA ASP A 231 -6.64 11.55 -9.15
C ASP A 231 -7.25 12.27 -7.95
N PHE A 232 -6.93 13.53 -7.80
CA PHE A 232 -7.52 14.42 -6.79
C PHE A 232 -8.47 15.37 -7.49
N GLN A 233 -9.74 15.32 -7.08
CA GLN A 233 -10.76 16.19 -7.63
C GLN A 233 -10.71 17.55 -6.96
N GLU A 234 -10.87 18.59 -7.77
CA GLU A 234 -10.98 19.97 -7.31
C GLU A 234 -12.06 20.11 -6.23
N THR A 235 -11.73 20.82 -5.16
CA THR A 235 -12.71 21.32 -4.22
C THR A 235 -13.35 22.59 -4.78
N SER A 236 -14.49 22.99 -4.24
CA SER A 236 -15.24 24.19 -4.68
C SER A 236 -14.62 25.53 -4.27
N ASP A 237 -13.38 25.54 -3.79
CA ASP A 237 -12.62 26.74 -3.45
C ASP A 237 -12.10 27.42 -4.74
N PRO A 238 -11.97 28.75 -4.79
CA PRO A 238 -11.53 29.49 -5.97
C PRO A 238 -10.08 29.21 -6.42
N THR A 239 -9.29 28.44 -5.69
CA THR A 239 -7.99 27.92 -6.12
C THR A 239 -8.18 26.48 -6.61
N PRO A 240 -8.11 26.23 -7.94
CA PRO A 240 -8.26 24.87 -8.46
C PRO A 240 -6.99 24.05 -8.17
N ASP A 241 -7.05 23.19 -7.15
CA ASP A 241 -5.90 22.36 -6.74
C ASP A 241 -6.11 20.86 -7.05
N GLY A 242 -6.89 20.54 -8.06
CA GLY A 242 -7.02 19.20 -8.61
C GLY A 242 -5.75 18.78 -9.36
N GLY A 243 -5.34 17.53 -9.19
CA GLY A 243 -4.15 17.02 -9.86
C GLY A 243 -4.16 15.50 -9.99
N SER A 244 -3.23 15.00 -10.78
CA SER A 244 -3.04 13.55 -10.90
C SER A 244 -1.58 13.17 -10.81
N LEU A 245 -1.36 12.00 -10.24
CA LEU A 245 -0.04 11.38 -10.10
C LEU A 245 -0.14 9.93 -10.52
N TRP A 246 0.84 9.45 -11.27
CA TRP A 246 0.93 8.03 -11.58
C TRP A 246 2.36 7.52 -11.46
N VAL A 247 2.46 6.25 -11.12
CA VAL A 247 3.72 5.51 -11.01
C VAL A 247 3.60 4.22 -11.80
N ALA A 248 4.63 3.92 -12.60
CA ALA A 248 4.77 2.62 -13.25
C ALA A 248 6.08 1.97 -12.79
N GLY A 249 5.99 0.74 -12.30
CA GLY A 249 7.09 -0.02 -11.74
C GLY A 249 7.29 -1.37 -12.41
N LEU A 250 8.54 -1.79 -12.55
CA LEU A 250 8.96 -3.13 -12.97
C LEU A 250 9.83 -3.75 -11.88
N TYR A 251 9.62 -5.03 -11.65
CA TYR A 251 10.25 -5.81 -10.60
C TYR A 251 10.82 -7.10 -11.18
N ALA A 252 11.98 -7.52 -10.70
CA ALA A 252 12.55 -8.82 -11.00
C ALA A 252 13.16 -9.43 -9.74
N SER A 253 12.94 -10.71 -9.53
CA SER A 253 13.50 -11.47 -8.42
C SER A 253 14.07 -12.77 -8.95
N PHE A 254 15.32 -13.08 -8.59
CA PHE A 254 16.02 -14.28 -9.01
C PHE A 254 16.65 -14.99 -7.81
N GLN A 255 16.21 -16.22 -7.56
CA GLN A 255 16.84 -17.12 -6.58
C GLN A 255 18.08 -17.72 -7.17
N ALA A 256 19.26 -17.14 -6.91
CA ALA A 256 20.53 -17.56 -7.51
C ALA A 256 21.09 -18.83 -6.86
N THR A 257 20.87 -19.03 -5.56
CA THR A 257 21.22 -20.25 -4.81
C THR A 257 20.15 -20.48 -3.74
N GLU A 258 20.25 -21.57 -2.97
CA GLU A 258 19.34 -21.84 -1.85
C GLU A 258 19.28 -20.70 -0.82
N LYS A 259 20.33 -19.86 -0.75
CA LYS A 259 20.46 -18.78 0.24
C LYS A 259 20.57 -17.39 -0.36
N LEU A 260 20.90 -17.26 -1.63
CA LEU A 260 21.14 -15.97 -2.28
C LEU A 260 20.02 -15.65 -3.24
N SER A 261 19.36 -14.53 -3.03
CA SER A 261 18.39 -13.94 -3.94
C SER A 261 18.87 -12.57 -4.42
N LEU A 262 18.61 -12.26 -5.67
CA LEU A 262 18.91 -10.99 -6.30
C LEU A 262 17.60 -10.34 -6.73
N HIS A 263 17.43 -9.05 -6.42
CA HIS A 263 16.20 -8.33 -6.74
C HIS A 263 16.54 -7.01 -7.42
N ALA A 264 15.69 -6.62 -8.36
CA ALA A 264 15.77 -5.34 -9.04
C ALA A 264 14.39 -4.70 -9.10
N ARG A 265 14.33 -3.39 -8.92
CA ARG A 265 13.15 -2.55 -9.12
C ARG A 265 13.54 -1.33 -9.95
N GLY A 266 12.70 -0.94 -10.87
CA GLY A 266 12.81 0.31 -11.62
C GLY A 266 11.46 0.97 -11.73
N GLU A 267 11.35 2.26 -11.41
CA GLU A 267 10.10 2.99 -11.40
C GLU A 267 10.22 4.33 -12.12
N TYR A 268 9.10 4.76 -12.66
CA TYR A 268 8.90 6.10 -13.17
C TYR A 268 7.60 6.66 -12.64
N ALA A 269 7.69 7.85 -12.03
CA ALA A 269 6.56 8.61 -11.53
C ALA A 269 6.40 9.91 -12.30
N ARG A 270 5.15 10.35 -12.49
CA ARG A 270 4.83 11.65 -13.07
C ARG A 270 3.63 12.26 -12.37
N ALA A 271 3.81 13.48 -11.88
CA ALA A 271 2.76 14.33 -11.36
C ALA A 271 2.40 15.40 -12.40
N ASN A 272 1.12 15.67 -12.55
CA ASN A 272 0.60 16.81 -13.29
C ASN A 272 0.32 17.96 -12.32
N SER A 273 0.04 19.16 -12.80
CA SER A 273 -0.25 20.39 -12.01
C SER A 273 -1.08 20.12 -10.75
N GLY A 274 -0.76 20.77 -9.64
CA GLY A 274 -1.37 20.58 -8.33
C GLY A 274 -0.47 19.87 -7.31
N PHE A 275 0.66 19.29 -7.73
CA PHE A 275 1.65 18.67 -6.84
C PHE A 275 2.93 19.49 -6.67
N ASP A 276 3.03 20.66 -7.32
CA ASP A 276 4.19 21.53 -7.17
C ASP A 276 4.02 22.41 -5.92
N PRO A 277 5.03 22.45 -5.02
CA PRO A 277 5.03 23.39 -3.90
C PRO A 277 5.16 24.86 -4.31
N ASP A 278 5.44 25.14 -5.58
CA ASP A 278 5.46 26.49 -6.12
C ASP A 278 4.15 26.79 -6.89
N PRO A 279 3.23 27.56 -6.31
CA PRO A 279 1.91 27.85 -6.92
C PRO A 279 2.00 28.67 -8.23
N ASP A 280 3.17 29.21 -8.55
CA ASP A 280 3.40 29.99 -9.79
C ASP A 280 3.96 29.14 -10.94
N ASP A 281 4.24 27.84 -10.71
CA ASP A 281 4.80 26.95 -11.71
C ASP A 281 3.82 25.80 -12.07
N ASP A 282 3.21 25.89 -13.26
CA ASP A 282 2.41 24.81 -13.86
C ASP A 282 3.25 23.57 -14.25
N ALA A 283 4.41 23.38 -13.64
CA ALA A 283 5.38 22.39 -14.04
C ALA A 283 4.96 20.96 -13.66
N ASN A 284 5.13 20.06 -14.63
CA ASN A 284 5.01 18.63 -14.42
C ASN A 284 6.26 18.12 -13.70
N ALA A 285 6.11 17.56 -12.51
CA ALA A 285 7.20 16.87 -11.82
C ALA A 285 7.33 15.42 -12.32
N ASN A 286 8.54 14.93 -12.43
CA ASN A 286 8.77 13.51 -12.69
C ASN A 286 9.94 12.96 -11.86
N ALA A 287 9.89 11.66 -11.60
CA ALA A 287 10.92 10.96 -10.87
C ALA A 287 11.23 9.60 -11.48
N TRP A 288 12.52 9.24 -11.47
CA TRP A 288 13.01 7.91 -11.77
C TRP A 288 13.61 7.29 -10.52
N GLU A 289 13.38 6.01 -10.35
CA GLU A 289 13.97 5.23 -9.28
C GLU A 289 14.54 3.93 -9.83
N GLY A 290 15.68 3.50 -9.30
CA GLY A 290 16.28 2.21 -9.60
C GLY A 290 16.92 1.61 -8.36
N THR A 291 16.51 0.40 -7.97
CA THR A 291 17.02 -0.31 -6.80
C THR A 291 17.51 -1.70 -7.17
N LEU A 292 18.66 -2.07 -6.64
CA LEU A 292 19.24 -3.42 -6.72
C LEU A 292 19.50 -3.94 -5.31
N THR A 293 19.02 -5.14 -5.01
CA THR A 293 19.17 -5.77 -3.69
C THR A 293 19.73 -7.16 -3.82
N ALA A 294 20.76 -7.47 -3.03
CA ALA A 294 21.22 -8.83 -2.78
C ALA A 294 20.78 -9.26 -1.38
N GLN A 295 19.91 -10.25 -1.31
CA GLN A 295 19.45 -10.83 -0.05
C GLN A 295 20.18 -12.14 0.20
N TYR A 296 20.65 -12.35 1.43
CA TYR A 296 21.27 -13.60 1.86
C TYR A 296 20.62 -14.12 3.14
N ASP A 297 20.13 -15.35 3.08
CA ASP A 297 19.53 -16.05 4.20
C ASP A 297 20.65 -16.66 5.06
N LEU A 298 21.03 -15.96 6.14
CA LEU A 298 22.13 -16.39 7.02
C LEU A 298 21.79 -17.72 7.70
N TRP A 299 20.62 -17.78 8.36
CA TRP A 299 20.05 -18.98 8.98
C TRP A 299 18.54 -18.81 9.14
N GLN A 300 17.86 -19.78 9.72
CA GLN A 300 16.41 -19.75 9.91
C GLN A 300 15.98 -18.46 10.62
N ASN A 301 15.02 -17.74 10.02
CA ASN A 301 14.44 -16.48 10.48
C ASN A 301 15.40 -15.27 10.51
N VAL A 302 16.56 -15.35 9.85
CA VAL A 302 17.50 -14.23 9.75
C VAL A 302 17.93 -14.03 8.30
N ILE A 303 17.53 -12.92 7.75
CA ILE A 303 17.92 -12.44 6.41
C ILE A 303 18.80 -11.20 6.54
N THR A 304 19.72 -11.05 5.59
CA THR A 304 20.51 -9.83 5.42
C THR A 304 20.34 -9.32 4.01
N ARG A 305 20.41 -8.01 3.85
CA ARG A 305 20.30 -7.36 2.54
C ARG A 305 21.41 -6.35 2.37
N LEU A 306 21.96 -6.34 1.17
CA LEU A 306 22.79 -5.24 0.65
C LEU A 306 22.01 -4.61 -0.48
N GLU A 307 21.72 -3.32 -0.35
CA GLU A 307 20.90 -2.61 -1.31
C GLU A 307 21.60 -1.36 -1.82
N TYR A 308 21.44 -1.10 -3.11
CA TYR A 308 21.81 0.15 -3.76
C TYR A 308 20.56 0.74 -4.41
N ARG A 309 20.26 2.00 -4.07
CA ARG A 309 19.16 2.76 -4.65
C ARG A 309 19.68 4.04 -5.28
N TRP A 310 19.11 4.38 -6.42
CA TRP A 310 19.32 5.63 -7.13
C TRP A 310 17.98 6.28 -7.43
N ASP A 311 17.85 7.55 -7.08
CA ASP A 311 16.69 8.39 -7.35
C ASP A 311 17.11 9.61 -8.14
N ASN A 312 16.28 9.99 -9.11
CA ASN A 312 16.41 11.24 -9.87
C ASN A 312 15.06 11.91 -9.94
N ARG A 313 14.95 13.13 -9.45
CA ARG A 313 13.74 13.94 -9.48
C ARG A 313 13.99 15.20 -10.30
N ASN A 314 13.11 15.46 -11.24
CA ASN A 314 13.11 16.68 -12.03
C ASN A 314 11.81 17.43 -11.71
N TYR A 315 11.98 18.61 -11.14
CA TYR A 315 10.95 19.63 -11.06
C TYR A 315 11.11 20.45 -12.34
N GLY A 316 10.05 20.54 -13.15
CA GLY A 316 10.06 21.17 -14.46
C GLY A 316 10.30 22.67 -14.44
#